data_a3e99f31f1776aba9d709fd044fef598
#
_entry.id   a3e99f31f1776aba9d709fd044fef598
#
_cell.length_a   1.000
_cell.length_b   1.000
_cell.length_c   1.000
_cell.angle_alpha   90.00
_cell.angle_beta   90.00
_cell.angle_gamma   90.00
#
_symmetry.space_group_name_H-M   'P 1'
#
loop_
_entity.id
_entity.type
_entity.pdbx_description
1 polymer ?
#
loop_
_entity_poly.entity_id
_entity_poly.type
_entity_poly.pdbx_seq_one_letter_code
_entity_poly.pdbx_strand_id
1 'polypeptide(L)'
;MILVRNSFQLKFGKAKDVKAIIKDGLTKLKAPGLHEHRAYLDLTGPFYTLVLENTWDSMAAFEKALADLGANAEWQAWYAKLMPLVESGHREIYTVIS
;
A
#
# COMPACT_ATOMS: atom_id res chain seq x y z
N MET A 1 -12.52 -9.17 -10.39
CA MET A 1 -11.46 -8.89 -9.41
C MET A 1 -10.41 -8.00 -10.02
N ILE A 2 -9.91 -7.06 -9.26
CA ILE A 2 -8.82 -6.17 -9.66
C ILE A 2 -7.62 -6.32 -8.74
N LEU A 3 -6.44 -6.04 -9.28
CA LEU A 3 -5.19 -5.90 -8.54
C LEU A 3 -4.79 -4.43 -8.53
N VAL A 4 -4.58 -3.88 -7.35
CA VAL A 4 -4.05 -2.52 -7.16
C VAL A 4 -2.59 -2.64 -6.74
N ARG A 5 -1.69 -2.01 -7.49
CA ARG A 5 -0.27 -1.97 -7.19
C ARG A 5 0.15 -0.52 -6.95
N ASN A 6 0.65 -0.25 -5.75
CA ASN A 6 1.25 1.04 -5.42
C ASN A 6 2.76 0.85 -5.31
N SER A 7 3.52 1.60 -6.09
CA SER A 7 4.98 1.57 -6.06
C SER A 7 5.48 2.90 -5.52
N PHE A 8 6.33 2.84 -4.50
CA PHE A 8 6.88 4.03 -3.85
C PHE A 8 8.40 4.02 -3.93
N GLN A 9 8.97 5.16 -4.27
CA GLN A 9 10.38 5.41 -4.10
C GLN A 9 10.59 5.99 -2.70
N LEU A 10 11.32 5.27 -1.87
CA LEU A 10 11.63 5.69 -0.51
C LEU A 10 12.84 6.62 -0.48
N LYS A 11 12.95 7.41 0.57
CA LYS A 11 14.16 8.16 0.84
C LYS A 11 15.31 7.20 1.09
N PHE A 12 16.49 7.59 0.64
CA PHE A 12 17.69 6.77 0.71
C PHE A 12 18.00 6.36 2.17
N GLY A 13 18.22 5.06 2.37
CA GLY A 13 18.54 4.51 3.70
C GLY A 13 17.35 4.27 4.62
N LYS A 14 16.10 4.48 4.17
CA LYS A 14 14.91 4.41 5.03
C LYS A 14 14.12 3.10 4.92
N ALA A 15 14.61 2.10 4.19
CA ALA A 15 13.89 0.85 3.99
C ALA A 15 13.60 0.10 5.30
N LYS A 16 14.53 0.11 6.24
CA LYS A 16 14.36 -0.56 7.54
C LYS A 16 13.22 0.07 8.36
N ASP A 17 13.17 1.40 8.39
CA ASP A 17 12.12 2.13 9.11
C ASP A 17 10.76 1.88 8.47
N VAL A 18 10.71 1.92 7.13
CA VAL A 18 9.49 1.65 6.36
C VAL A 18 9.01 0.23 6.57
N LYS A 19 9.91 -0.75 6.61
CA LYS A 19 9.55 -2.15 6.83
C LYS A 19 8.76 -2.34 8.12
N ALA A 20 9.17 -1.71 9.21
CA ALA A 20 8.48 -1.81 10.49
C ALA A 20 7.09 -1.16 10.42
N ILE A 21 6.99 0.01 9.78
CA ILE A 21 5.71 0.72 9.61
C ILE A 21 4.74 -0.11 8.76
N ILE A 22 5.21 -0.70 7.66
CA ILE A 22 4.37 -1.51 6.76
C ILE A 22 3.88 -2.78 7.45
N LYS A 23 4.72 -3.47 8.20
CA LYS A 23 4.29 -4.67 8.95
C LYS A 23 3.15 -4.34 9.89
N ASP A 24 3.22 -3.21 10.59
CA ASP A 24 2.14 -2.76 11.46
C ASP A 24 0.88 -2.43 10.67
N GLY A 25 1.00 -1.71 9.57
CA GLY A 25 -0.13 -1.33 8.71
C GLY A 25 -0.85 -2.51 8.09
N LEU A 26 -0.11 -3.54 7.64
CA LEU A 26 -0.71 -4.73 7.02
C LEU A 26 -1.63 -5.49 7.99
N THR A 27 -1.32 -5.50 9.27
CA THR A 27 -2.17 -6.16 10.27
C THR A 27 -3.48 -5.42 10.52
N LYS A 28 -3.53 -4.13 10.19
CA LYS A 28 -4.68 -3.25 10.44
C LYS A 28 -5.59 -3.07 9.22
N LEU A 29 -5.08 -3.39 8.03
CA LEU A 29 -5.85 -3.19 6.79
C LEU A 29 -6.89 -4.28 6.62
N LYS A 30 -8.15 -3.93 6.89
CA LYS A 30 -9.32 -4.78 6.67
C LYS A 30 -10.41 -3.92 6.06
N ALA A 31 -11.03 -4.43 5.00
CA ALA A 31 -12.10 -3.72 4.33
C ALA A 31 -12.98 -4.68 3.55
N PRO A 32 -14.28 -4.41 3.41
CA PRO A 32 -15.16 -5.20 2.56
C PRO A 32 -14.62 -5.23 1.12
N GLY A 33 -14.56 -6.41 0.53
CA GLY A 33 -14.08 -6.60 -0.83
C GLY A 33 -12.57 -6.76 -0.99
N LEU A 34 -11.80 -6.60 0.08
CA LEU A 34 -10.36 -6.87 0.08
C LEU A 34 -10.11 -8.37 0.25
N HIS A 35 -9.35 -8.97 -0.66
CA HIS A 35 -8.99 -10.39 -0.61
C HIS A 35 -7.58 -10.61 -0.07
N GLU A 36 -6.59 -10.01 -0.72
CA GLU A 36 -5.20 -10.17 -0.34
C GLU A 36 -4.50 -8.82 -0.32
N HIS A 37 -3.50 -8.72 0.54
CA HIS A 37 -2.57 -7.60 0.50
C HIS A 37 -1.17 -8.11 0.80
N ARG A 38 -0.18 -7.61 0.06
CA ARG A 38 1.23 -7.97 0.19
C ARG A 38 2.10 -6.74 0.06
N ALA A 39 3.26 -6.79 0.66
CA ALA A 39 4.25 -5.73 0.58
C ALA A 39 5.60 -6.31 0.21
N TYR A 40 6.33 -5.60 -0.64
CA TYR A 40 7.64 -6.00 -1.13
C TYR A 40 8.61 -4.83 -1.01
N LEU A 41 9.85 -5.15 -0.66
CA LEU A 41 10.96 -4.24 -0.81
C LEU A 41 11.91 -4.80 -1.87
N ASP A 42 12.61 -3.94 -2.59
CA ASP A 42 13.54 -4.37 -3.62
C ASP A 42 14.62 -5.30 -3.06
N LEU A 43 14.86 -6.38 -3.75
CA LEU A 43 16.04 -7.22 -3.56
C LEU A 43 17.09 -6.84 -4.60
N THR A 44 16.65 -6.62 -5.83
CA THR A 44 17.42 -6.06 -6.94
C THR A 44 16.53 -5.06 -7.68
N GLY A 45 17.13 -4.13 -8.41
CA GLY A 45 16.41 -3.08 -9.14
C GLY A 45 16.66 -1.71 -8.53
N PRO A 46 15.76 -0.73 -8.74
CA PRO A 46 15.92 0.59 -8.14
C PRO A 46 15.98 0.50 -6.62
N PHE A 47 16.98 1.11 -6.03
CA PHE A 47 17.18 1.05 -4.57
C PHE A 47 16.02 1.70 -3.82
N TYR A 48 15.67 1.10 -2.66
CA TYR A 48 14.65 1.62 -1.75
C TYR A 48 13.28 1.78 -2.41
N THR A 49 12.86 0.73 -3.11
CA THR A 49 11.53 0.64 -3.71
C THR A 49 10.61 -0.20 -2.83
N LEU A 50 9.46 0.36 -2.47
CA LEU A 50 8.39 -0.34 -1.77
C LEU A 50 7.26 -0.58 -2.75
N VAL A 51 6.78 -1.83 -2.83
CA VAL A 51 5.60 -2.17 -3.63
C VAL A 51 4.54 -2.74 -2.71
N LEU A 52 3.34 -2.16 -2.77
CA LEU A 52 2.17 -2.67 -2.06
C LEU A 52 1.17 -3.17 -3.09
N GLU A 53 0.77 -4.43 -2.97
CA GLU A 53 -0.24 -5.04 -3.84
C GLU A 53 -1.42 -5.50 -3.03
N ASN A 54 -2.63 -5.20 -3.51
CA ASN A 54 -3.85 -5.72 -2.93
C ASN A 54 -4.87 -6.03 -4.01
N THR A 55 -5.69 -7.06 -3.76
CA THR A 55 -6.75 -7.49 -4.66
C THR A 55 -8.10 -7.17 -4.06
N TRP A 56 -9.04 -6.75 -4.90
CA TRP A 56 -10.37 -6.30 -4.53
C TRP A 56 -11.43 -6.93 -5.44
N ASP A 57 -12.64 -7.07 -4.91
CA ASP A 57 -13.77 -7.57 -5.70
C ASP A 57 -14.00 -6.75 -6.95
N SER A 58 -13.89 -5.42 -6.85
CA SER A 58 -14.21 -4.48 -7.92
C SER A 58 -13.58 -3.11 -7.66
N MET A 59 -13.60 -2.25 -8.67
CA MET A 59 -13.25 -0.84 -8.50
C MET A 59 -14.14 -0.13 -7.48
N ALA A 60 -15.44 -0.44 -7.48
CA ALA A 60 -16.38 0.17 -6.54
C ALA A 60 -16.01 -0.17 -5.09
N ALA A 61 -15.63 -1.42 -4.82
CA ALA A 61 -15.18 -1.84 -3.48
C ALA A 61 -13.89 -1.11 -3.07
N PHE A 62 -12.96 -0.97 -3.99
CA PHE A 62 -11.70 -0.25 -3.74
C PHE A 62 -11.95 1.24 -3.46
N GLU A 63 -12.77 1.91 -4.27
CA GLU A 63 -13.09 3.32 -4.09
C GLU A 63 -13.80 3.59 -2.76
N LYS A 64 -14.73 2.72 -2.38
CA LYS A 64 -15.41 2.80 -1.08
C LYS A 64 -14.42 2.65 0.08
N ALA A 65 -13.52 1.70 -0.03
CA ALA A 65 -12.48 1.49 0.99
C ALA A 65 -11.56 2.70 1.14
N LEU A 66 -11.17 3.34 0.04
CA LEU A 66 -10.37 4.57 0.08
C LEU A 66 -11.10 5.69 0.82
N ALA A 67 -12.40 5.86 0.54
CA ALA A 67 -13.21 6.87 1.21
C ALA A 67 -13.31 6.60 2.71
N ASP A 68 -13.55 5.35 3.10
CA ASP A 68 -13.67 4.95 4.50
C ASP A 68 -12.34 5.11 5.24
N LEU A 69 -11.22 4.73 4.62
CA LEU A 69 -9.88 4.89 5.19
C LEU A 69 -9.52 6.35 5.36
N GLY A 70 -9.88 7.19 4.39
CA GLY A 70 -9.65 8.63 4.48
C GLY A 70 -10.35 9.29 5.66
N ALA A 71 -11.42 8.69 6.16
CA ALA A 71 -12.15 9.15 7.34
C ALA A 71 -11.70 8.47 8.65
N ASN A 72 -10.80 7.50 8.57
CA ASN A 72 -10.34 6.72 9.73
C ASN A 72 -9.12 7.35 10.38
N ALA A 73 -9.26 7.78 11.63
CA ALA A 73 -8.17 8.46 12.35
C ALA A 73 -6.94 7.57 12.58
N GLU A 74 -7.15 6.29 12.82
CA GLU A 74 -6.05 5.34 13.03
C GLU A 74 -5.25 5.14 11.73
N TRP A 75 -5.93 5.05 10.60
CA TRP A 75 -5.28 4.95 9.29
C TRP A 75 -4.51 6.22 8.96
N GLN A 76 -5.09 7.39 9.20
CA GLN A 76 -4.43 8.68 8.98
C GLN A 76 -3.16 8.82 9.81
N ALA A 77 -3.20 8.39 11.07
CA ALA A 77 -2.03 8.42 11.95
C ALA A 77 -0.92 7.49 11.44
N TRP A 78 -1.27 6.30 10.96
CA TRP A 78 -0.32 5.36 10.37
C TRP A 78 0.29 5.93 9.08
N TYR A 79 -0.55 6.47 8.22
CA TYR A 79 -0.12 7.07 6.94
C TYR A 79 0.84 8.24 7.17
N ALA A 80 0.58 9.04 8.17
CA ALA A 80 1.43 10.18 8.53
C ALA A 80 2.85 9.76 8.95
N LYS A 81 3.03 8.54 9.43
CA LYS A 81 4.37 8.00 9.74
C LYS A 81 5.13 7.58 8.48
N LEU A 82 4.40 7.11 7.46
CA LEU A 82 5.00 6.61 6.23
C LEU A 82 5.41 7.76 5.29
N MET A 83 4.56 8.76 5.14
CA MET A 83 4.73 9.81 4.13
C MET A 83 6.07 10.56 4.18
N PRO A 84 6.62 10.92 5.35
CA PRO A 84 7.93 11.59 5.39
C PRO A 84 9.09 10.76 4.83
N LEU A 85 8.90 9.43 4.71
CA LEU A 85 9.93 8.50 4.24
C LEU A 85 9.82 8.19 2.75
N VAL A 86 8.80 8.72 2.06
CA VAL A 86 8.52 8.49 0.65
C VAL A 86 8.87 9.74 -0.17
N GLU A 87 9.58 9.55 -1.28
CA GLU A 87 9.90 10.65 -2.21
C GLU A 87 8.84 10.78 -3.30
N SER A 88 8.40 9.66 -3.87
CA SER A 88 7.46 9.63 -4.98
C SER A 88 6.73 8.30 -5.03
N GLY A 89 5.68 8.24 -5.80
CA GLY A 89 4.96 6.99 -5.98
C GLY A 89 4.02 7.05 -7.17
N HIS A 90 3.57 5.86 -7.60
CA HIS A 90 2.55 5.75 -8.63
C HIS A 90 1.69 4.52 -8.35
N ARG A 91 0.52 4.49 -8.97
CA ARG A 91 -0.45 3.42 -8.84
C ARG A 91 -0.80 2.85 -10.20
N GLU A 92 -0.86 1.52 -10.25
CA GLU A 92 -1.33 0.78 -11.40
C GLU A 92 -2.48 -0.11 -10.95
N ILE A 93 -3.51 -0.26 -11.78
CA ILE A 93 -4.65 -1.11 -11.48
C ILE A 93 -4.87 -2.03 -12.67
N TYR A 94 -4.97 -3.33 -12.40
CA TYR A 94 -5.10 -4.36 -13.41
C TYR A 94 -6.37 -5.18 -13.18
N THR A 95 -6.98 -5.64 -14.27
CA THR A 95 -8.01 -6.69 -14.20
C THR A 95 -7.32 -8.03 -14.02
N VAL A 96 -7.73 -8.79 -13.02
CA VAL A 96 -7.20 -10.16 -12.83
C VAL A 96 -7.92 -11.10 -13.78
N ILE A 97 -7.18 -11.78 -14.63
CA ILE A 97 -7.76 -12.71 -15.61
C ILE A 97 -7.59 -14.18 -15.24
N SER A 98 -6.75 -14.47 -14.27
CA SER A 98 -6.57 -15.84 -13.76
C SER A 98 -5.87 -15.87 -12.42
#